data_cec2dc1efc313ec8d1febce6dbc57e89
#
_entry.id   cec2dc1efc313ec8d1febce6dbc57e89
#
_cell.length_a   1.000
_cell.length_b   1.000
_cell.length_c   1.000
_cell.angle_alpha   90.00
_cell.angle_beta   90.00
_cell.angle_gamma   90.00
#
_symmetry.space_group_name_H-M   'P 1'
#
loop_
_entity.id
_entity.type
_entity.pdbx_description
1 polymer ?
#
loop_
_entity_poly.entity_id
_entity_poly.type
_entity_poly.pdbx_seq_one_letter_code
_entity_poly.pdbx_strand_id
1 'polypeptide(L)'
;ILKKEFSQFFRSPIGYIYLAIFIGITGYYFTVNNLLAQTNDVKEYFNTMIFTLLFLIPILTMRLLSEERKMRTDQLLFTMPLKVKDIVLGKFFAAYFVFALGIAATVLFVPVISMFGNVDLVTVIGCYVGILLAGATFVSLGLFLSSMTENQVVAAILTYAVLFALYLVSLLSNYVNNDFWVTVLNWMAIFTRYENFTIGIFDPSAAIYYVSMAIIFLFLTITTSSD
;
A
#
# COMPACT_ATOMS: atom_id res chain seq x y z
N ILE A 1 -19.62 -4.73 -9.72
CA ILE A 1 -18.34 -4.08 -10.06
C ILE A 1 -17.21 -4.82 -9.35
N LEU A 2 -17.12 -4.82 -8.02
CA LEU A 2 -16.01 -5.36 -7.23
C LEU A 2 -15.63 -6.81 -7.62
N LYS A 3 -16.62 -7.73 -7.73
CA LYS A 3 -16.36 -9.13 -8.12
C LYS A 3 -15.76 -9.24 -9.53
N LYS A 4 -16.17 -8.38 -10.46
CA LYS A 4 -15.64 -8.32 -11.83
C LYS A 4 -14.19 -7.84 -11.80
N GLU A 5 -13.92 -6.73 -11.14
CA GLU A 5 -12.58 -6.12 -11.02
C GLU A 5 -11.60 -7.05 -10.31
N PHE A 6 -12.00 -7.66 -9.21
CA PHE A 6 -11.19 -8.65 -8.49
C PHE A 6 -10.87 -9.87 -9.37
N SER A 7 -11.88 -10.41 -10.07
CA SER A 7 -11.66 -11.53 -11.00
C SER A 7 -10.73 -11.17 -12.15
N GLN A 8 -10.66 -9.90 -12.55
CA GLN A 8 -9.80 -9.42 -13.62
C GLN A 8 -8.32 -9.49 -13.24
N PHE A 9 -7.95 -9.26 -11.96
CA PHE A 9 -6.59 -9.45 -11.48
C PHE A 9 -6.10 -10.90 -11.61
N PHE A 10 -6.99 -11.87 -11.42
CA PHE A 10 -6.65 -13.29 -11.50
C PHE A 10 -6.89 -13.91 -12.89
N ARG A 11 -7.60 -13.22 -13.79
CA ARG A 11 -7.66 -13.58 -15.22
C ARG A 11 -6.45 -13.07 -15.98
N SER A 12 -5.86 -11.96 -15.53
CA SER A 12 -4.57 -11.48 -16.04
C SER A 12 -3.43 -12.03 -15.18
N PRO A 13 -2.20 -12.17 -15.70
CA PRO A 13 -1.06 -12.65 -14.93
C PRO A 13 -0.63 -11.71 -13.80
N ILE A 14 -1.10 -10.46 -13.78
CA ILE A 14 -0.60 -9.40 -12.90
C ILE A 14 -0.83 -9.72 -11.42
N GLY A 15 -2.01 -10.22 -11.05
CA GLY A 15 -2.30 -10.58 -9.66
C GLY A 15 -1.38 -11.69 -9.16
N TYR A 16 -1.13 -12.70 -9.99
CA TYR A 16 -0.21 -13.79 -9.65
C TYR A 16 1.24 -13.33 -9.57
N ILE A 17 1.68 -12.49 -10.52
CA ILE A 17 3.04 -11.93 -10.53
C ILE A 17 3.25 -11.07 -9.29
N TYR A 18 2.27 -10.20 -8.95
CA TYR A 18 2.32 -9.38 -7.74
C TYR A 18 2.48 -10.24 -6.49
N LEU A 19 1.61 -11.25 -6.30
CA LEU A 19 1.65 -12.13 -5.14
C LEU A 19 2.95 -12.95 -5.09
N ALA A 20 3.42 -13.48 -6.24
CA ALA A 20 4.65 -14.26 -6.30
C ALA A 20 5.87 -13.41 -5.92
N ILE A 21 5.98 -12.19 -6.45
CA ILE A 21 7.09 -11.29 -6.14
C ILE A 21 7.01 -10.85 -4.67
N PHE A 22 5.82 -10.48 -4.19
CA PHE A 22 5.63 -10.05 -2.81
C PHE A 22 6.01 -11.14 -1.81
N ILE A 23 5.48 -12.35 -1.99
CA ILE A 23 5.78 -13.50 -1.11
C ILE A 23 7.26 -13.92 -1.27
N GLY A 24 7.81 -13.86 -2.48
CA GLY A 24 9.21 -14.16 -2.74
C GLY A 24 10.17 -13.21 -2.01
N ILE A 25 9.94 -11.90 -2.11
CA ILE A 25 10.77 -10.89 -1.44
C ILE A 25 10.60 -10.98 0.08
N THR A 26 9.38 -10.99 0.58
CA THR A 26 9.11 -11.07 2.03
C THR A 26 9.60 -12.39 2.62
N GLY A 27 9.48 -13.52 1.90
CA GLY A 27 10.01 -14.81 2.28
C GLY A 27 11.54 -14.85 2.29
N TYR A 28 12.20 -14.20 1.33
CA TYR A 28 13.65 -14.05 1.32
C TYR A 28 14.15 -13.29 2.55
N TYR A 29 13.58 -12.12 2.83
CA TYR A 29 13.97 -11.33 4.00
C TYR A 29 13.63 -12.04 5.32
N PHE A 30 12.49 -12.74 5.38
CA PHE A 30 12.17 -13.60 6.51
C PHE A 30 13.25 -14.67 6.75
N THR A 31 13.72 -15.32 5.69
CA THR A 31 14.77 -16.33 5.78
C THR A 31 16.07 -15.73 6.28
N VAL A 32 16.49 -14.59 5.74
CA VAL A 32 17.77 -13.96 6.10
C VAL A 32 17.72 -13.37 7.50
N ASN A 33 16.68 -12.61 7.82
CA ASN A 33 16.64 -11.83 9.06
C ASN A 33 16.17 -12.65 10.27
N ASN A 34 15.34 -13.69 10.07
CA ASN A 34 14.79 -14.46 11.16
C ASN A 34 15.30 -15.90 11.21
N LEU A 35 15.22 -16.65 10.09
CA LEU A 35 15.62 -18.07 10.08
C LEU A 35 17.13 -18.26 10.24
N LEU A 36 17.92 -17.58 9.42
CA LEU A 36 19.39 -17.72 9.47
C LEU A 36 19.99 -17.01 10.69
N ALA A 37 19.46 -15.88 11.05
CA ALA A 37 19.88 -15.13 12.24
C ALA A 37 19.36 -15.75 13.55
N GLN A 38 18.42 -16.70 13.48
CA GLN A 38 17.76 -17.34 14.64
C GLN A 38 17.20 -16.30 15.63
N THR A 39 16.60 -15.22 15.12
CA THR A 39 16.04 -14.15 15.94
C THR A 39 14.51 -14.15 15.85
N ASN A 40 13.89 -13.72 16.95
CA ASN A 40 12.45 -13.46 17.02
C ASN A 40 12.11 -11.97 16.80
N ASP A 41 13.05 -11.17 16.27
CA ASP A 41 12.81 -9.76 15.99
C ASP A 41 11.87 -9.61 14.79
N VAL A 42 10.65 -9.16 15.08
CA VAL A 42 9.62 -8.91 14.06
C VAL A 42 9.72 -7.51 13.48
N LYS A 43 10.36 -6.57 14.17
CA LYS A 43 10.40 -5.15 13.78
C LYS A 43 11.09 -4.97 12.42
N GLU A 44 12.27 -5.56 12.26
CA GLU A 44 13.04 -5.44 11.02
C GLU A 44 12.32 -6.10 9.84
N TYR A 45 11.70 -7.26 10.09
CA TYR A 45 10.87 -7.96 9.10
C TYR A 45 9.72 -7.07 8.59
N PHE A 46 8.97 -6.45 9.49
CA PHE A 46 7.84 -5.59 9.11
C PHE A 46 8.29 -4.27 8.46
N ASN A 47 9.42 -3.69 8.87
CA ASN A 47 10.00 -2.52 8.20
C ASN A 47 10.42 -2.85 6.76
N THR A 48 10.99 -4.03 6.54
CA THR A 48 11.30 -4.48 5.17
C THR A 48 10.04 -4.71 4.35
N MET A 49 8.98 -5.23 4.97
CA MET A 49 7.71 -5.45 4.29
C MET A 49 7.10 -4.13 3.80
N ILE A 50 7.02 -3.09 4.63
CA ILE A 50 6.46 -1.80 4.22
C ILE A 50 7.33 -1.13 3.14
N PHE A 51 8.66 -1.28 3.21
CA PHE A 51 9.57 -0.81 2.16
C PHE A 51 9.34 -1.54 0.84
N THR A 52 9.10 -2.85 0.86
CA THR A 52 8.77 -3.66 -0.32
C THR A 52 7.50 -3.17 -1.01
N LEU A 53 6.50 -2.71 -0.24
CA LEU A 53 5.26 -2.16 -0.78
C LEU A 53 5.48 -0.91 -1.63
N LEU A 54 6.50 -0.10 -1.31
CA LEU A 54 6.87 1.06 -2.13
C LEU A 54 7.14 0.66 -3.59
N PHE A 55 7.69 -0.52 -3.81
CA PHE A 55 7.98 -1.05 -5.14
C PHE A 55 6.80 -1.77 -5.78
N LEU A 56 5.98 -2.44 -5.01
CA LEU A 56 4.95 -3.32 -5.55
C LEU A 56 3.59 -2.65 -5.72
N ILE A 57 3.27 -1.63 -4.92
CA ILE A 57 2.00 -0.90 -5.06
C ILE A 57 1.88 -0.20 -6.43
N PRO A 58 2.93 0.46 -6.97
CA PRO A 58 2.83 1.05 -8.31
C PRO A 58 2.48 0.02 -9.40
N ILE A 59 3.03 -1.18 -9.31
CA ILE A 59 2.74 -2.28 -10.26
C ILE A 59 1.27 -2.74 -10.14
N LEU A 60 0.76 -2.81 -8.91
CA LEU A 60 -0.62 -3.22 -8.65
C LEU A 60 -1.63 -2.18 -9.15
N THR A 61 -1.31 -0.89 -9.00
CA THR A 61 -2.26 0.21 -9.25
C THR A 61 -2.16 0.82 -10.64
N MET A 62 -1.06 0.63 -11.36
CA MET A 62 -0.80 1.30 -12.65
C MET A 62 -1.89 1.10 -13.70
N ARG A 63 -2.60 -0.02 -13.69
CA ARG A 63 -3.60 -0.38 -14.70
C ARG A 63 -5.04 -0.01 -14.35
N LEU A 64 -5.29 0.36 -13.09
CA LEU A 64 -6.65 0.44 -12.57
C LEU A 64 -7.56 1.40 -13.35
N LEU A 65 -7.05 2.56 -13.73
CA LEU A 65 -7.79 3.58 -14.48
C LEU A 65 -7.11 3.97 -15.80
N SER A 66 -5.78 3.92 -15.87
CA SER A 66 -5.03 4.31 -17.07
C SER A 66 -5.36 3.45 -18.30
N GLU A 67 -5.69 2.17 -18.10
CA GLU A 67 -6.08 1.27 -19.20
C GLU A 67 -7.45 1.64 -19.78
N GLU A 68 -8.41 2.01 -18.93
CA GLU A 68 -9.74 2.43 -19.37
C GLU A 68 -9.69 3.78 -20.12
N ARG A 69 -8.89 4.72 -19.62
CA ARG A 69 -8.63 5.99 -20.33
C ARG A 69 -7.99 5.75 -21.70
N LYS A 70 -6.96 4.90 -21.78
CA LYS A 70 -6.31 4.55 -23.04
C LYS A 70 -7.27 3.94 -24.05
N MET A 71 -8.18 3.08 -23.60
CA MET A 71 -9.17 2.40 -24.46
C MET A 71 -10.41 3.26 -24.74
N ARG A 72 -10.51 4.45 -24.14
CA ARG A 72 -11.70 5.35 -24.19
C ARG A 72 -12.99 4.65 -23.75
N THR A 73 -12.86 3.62 -22.93
CA THR A 73 -14.00 2.88 -22.36
C THR A 73 -14.62 3.62 -21.17
N ASP A 74 -13.93 4.61 -20.61
CA ASP A 74 -14.45 5.59 -19.67
C ASP A 74 -15.70 6.29 -20.22
N GLN A 75 -15.71 6.70 -21.50
CA GLN A 75 -16.88 7.30 -22.16
C GLN A 75 -18.09 6.35 -22.23
N LEU A 76 -17.85 5.05 -22.39
CA LEU A 76 -18.92 4.04 -22.35
C LEU A 76 -19.46 3.83 -20.91
N LEU A 77 -18.60 3.99 -19.89
CA LEU A 77 -19.02 3.91 -18.49
C LEU A 77 -19.96 5.07 -18.11
N PHE A 78 -19.79 6.26 -18.69
CA PHE A 78 -20.70 7.39 -18.48
C PHE A 78 -22.08 7.21 -19.13
N THR A 79 -22.23 6.33 -20.12
CA THR A 79 -23.54 5.99 -20.70
C THR A 79 -24.31 4.94 -19.90
N MET A 80 -23.64 4.27 -18.95
CA MET A 80 -24.28 3.31 -18.04
C MET A 80 -24.86 4.02 -16.82
N PRO A 81 -25.94 3.51 -16.19
CA PRO A 81 -26.56 4.10 -15.00
C PRO A 81 -25.74 3.87 -13.72
N LEU A 82 -24.41 3.88 -13.82
CA LEU A 82 -23.47 3.66 -12.72
C LEU A 82 -22.85 5.01 -12.29
N LYS A 83 -22.75 5.22 -10.99
CA LYS A 83 -22.07 6.41 -10.45
C LYS A 83 -20.55 6.20 -10.49
N VAL A 84 -19.80 7.21 -10.92
CA VAL A 84 -18.32 7.19 -10.96
C VAL A 84 -17.72 6.71 -9.64
N LYS A 85 -18.28 7.14 -8.51
CA LYS A 85 -17.87 6.70 -7.17
C LYS A 85 -17.91 5.17 -6.99
N ASP A 86 -18.91 4.50 -7.55
CA ASP A 86 -19.07 3.05 -7.37
C ASP A 86 -18.02 2.28 -8.18
N ILE A 87 -17.57 2.85 -9.29
CA ILE A 87 -16.49 2.33 -10.13
C ILE A 87 -15.16 2.49 -9.41
N VAL A 88 -14.86 3.71 -8.95
CA VAL A 88 -13.61 4.02 -8.23
C VAL A 88 -13.47 3.19 -6.96
N LEU A 89 -14.53 3.10 -6.15
CA LEU A 89 -14.54 2.26 -4.94
C LEU A 89 -14.40 0.77 -5.28
N GLY A 90 -15.07 0.30 -6.34
CA GLY A 90 -14.93 -1.08 -6.80
C GLY A 90 -13.51 -1.45 -7.18
N LYS A 91 -12.80 -0.56 -7.89
CA LYS A 91 -11.40 -0.73 -8.28
C LYS A 91 -10.45 -0.65 -7.08
N PHE A 92 -10.67 0.33 -6.20
CA PHE A 92 -9.91 0.45 -4.96
C PHE A 92 -9.99 -0.83 -4.13
N PHE A 93 -11.20 -1.30 -3.83
CA PHE A 93 -11.35 -2.51 -3.02
C PHE A 93 -10.82 -3.76 -3.73
N ALA A 94 -10.95 -3.87 -5.05
CA ALA A 94 -10.36 -4.99 -5.78
C ALA A 94 -8.83 -5.04 -5.63
N ALA A 95 -8.14 -3.92 -5.84
CA ALA A 95 -6.69 -3.83 -5.64
C ALA A 95 -6.30 -4.03 -4.18
N TYR A 96 -7.04 -3.43 -3.25
CA TYR A 96 -6.80 -3.57 -1.82
C TYR A 96 -6.96 -5.02 -1.34
N PHE A 97 -7.93 -5.77 -1.87
CA PHE A 97 -8.08 -7.20 -1.54
C PHE A 97 -6.92 -8.04 -2.08
N VAL A 98 -6.41 -7.75 -3.27
CA VAL A 98 -5.21 -8.45 -3.79
C VAL A 98 -3.99 -8.15 -2.90
N PHE A 99 -3.81 -6.90 -2.49
CA PHE A 99 -2.80 -6.51 -1.52
C PHE A 99 -2.98 -7.24 -0.18
N ALA A 100 -4.19 -7.22 0.38
CA ALA A 100 -4.49 -7.88 1.66
C ALA A 100 -4.28 -9.40 1.61
N LEU A 101 -4.53 -10.05 0.47
CA LEU A 101 -4.19 -11.47 0.26
C LEU A 101 -2.69 -11.72 0.36
N GLY A 102 -1.86 -10.84 -0.22
CA GLY A 102 -0.41 -10.91 -0.06
C GLY A 102 0.01 -10.81 1.41
N ILE A 103 -0.54 -9.84 2.13
CA ILE A 103 -0.28 -9.67 3.57
C ILE A 103 -0.77 -10.90 4.36
N ALA A 104 -1.96 -11.42 4.07
CA ALA A 104 -2.50 -12.61 4.74
C ALA A 104 -1.60 -13.85 4.57
N ALA A 105 -0.97 -14.02 3.40
CA ALA A 105 -0.03 -15.10 3.16
C ALA A 105 1.19 -15.04 4.10
N THR A 106 1.65 -13.82 4.47
CA THR A 106 2.80 -13.64 5.37
C THR A 106 2.49 -14.01 6.83
N VAL A 107 1.21 -14.11 7.20
CA VAL A 107 0.81 -14.55 8.56
C VAL A 107 1.34 -15.95 8.85
N LEU A 108 1.55 -16.80 7.83
CA LEU A 108 2.14 -18.13 7.96
C LEU A 108 3.58 -18.11 8.50
N PHE A 109 4.28 -16.98 8.41
CA PHE A 109 5.65 -16.86 8.95
C PHE A 109 5.68 -16.61 10.47
N VAL A 110 4.60 -16.05 11.04
CA VAL A 110 4.54 -15.73 12.47
C VAL A 110 4.73 -16.96 13.38
N PRO A 111 4.07 -18.12 13.16
CA PRO A 111 4.31 -19.33 13.92
C PRO A 111 5.77 -19.82 13.85
N VAL A 112 6.43 -19.61 12.72
CA VAL A 112 7.84 -20.01 12.54
C VAL A 112 8.76 -19.10 13.35
N ILE A 113 8.52 -17.78 13.38
CA ILE A 113 9.27 -16.86 14.23
C ILE A 113 9.11 -17.23 15.71
N SER A 114 7.92 -17.64 16.12
CA SER A 114 7.65 -18.01 17.53
C SER A 114 8.43 -19.24 18.00
N MET A 115 9.03 -20.03 17.09
CA MET A 115 9.92 -21.15 17.45
C MET A 115 11.29 -20.68 17.94
N PHE A 116 11.72 -19.46 17.61
CA PHE A 116 13.01 -18.89 18.02
C PHE A 116 12.93 -18.08 19.31
N GLY A 117 11.73 -17.81 19.83
CA GLY A 117 11.54 -17.09 21.09
C GLY A 117 10.11 -16.59 21.26
N ASN A 118 9.86 -15.97 22.41
CA ASN A 118 8.56 -15.38 22.68
C ASN A 118 8.35 -14.15 21.77
N VAL A 119 7.33 -14.22 20.96
CA VAL A 119 6.89 -13.12 20.10
C VAL A 119 5.74 -12.38 20.76
N ASP A 120 5.84 -11.08 20.90
CA ASP A 120 4.74 -10.27 21.39
C ASP A 120 3.64 -10.18 20.32
N LEU A 121 2.55 -10.92 20.53
CA LEU A 121 1.41 -10.97 19.64
C LEU A 121 0.74 -9.60 19.47
N VAL A 122 0.79 -8.73 20.48
CA VAL A 122 0.21 -7.39 20.41
C VAL A 122 0.97 -6.55 19.38
N THR A 123 2.30 -6.60 19.44
CA THR A 123 3.17 -5.94 18.46
C THR A 123 2.94 -6.48 17.06
N VAL A 124 2.85 -7.79 16.86
CA VAL A 124 2.60 -8.41 15.56
C VAL A 124 1.26 -7.95 14.96
N ILE A 125 0.19 -8.00 15.76
CA ILE A 125 -1.14 -7.54 15.33
C ILE A 125 -1.10 -6.04 14.97
N GLY A 126 -0.44 -5.23 15.80
CA GLY A 126 -0.23 -3.80 15.53
C GLY A 126 0.46 -3.57 14.19
N CYS A 127 1.55 -4.29 13.92
CA CYS A 127 2.27 -4.21 12.64
C CYS A 127 1.39 -4.57 11.44
N TYR A 128 0.60 -5.65 11.51
CA TYR A 128 -0.31 -6.02 10.42
C TYR A 128 -1.41 -4.97 10.20
N VAL A 129 -2.00 -4.45 11.27
CA VAL A 129 -2.99 -3.38 11.18
C VAL A 129 -2.38 -2.13 10.57
N GLY A 130 -1.17 -1.75 11.02
CA GLY A 130 -0.44 -0.61 10.47
C GLY A 130 -0.16 -0.75 8.97
N ILE A 131 0.31 -1.92 8.52
CA ILE A 131 0.56 -2.20 7.10
C ILE A 131 -0.74 -2.16 6.27
N LEU A 132 -1.84 -2.71 6.78
CA LEU A 132 -3.11 -2.67 6.08
C LEU A 132 -3.62 -1.23 5.93
N LEU A 133 -3.48 -0.39 6.96
CA LEU A 133 -3.86 1.02 6.91
C LEU A 133 -2.95 1.82 5.97
N ALA A 134 -1.63 1.66 6.06
CA ALA A 134 -0.68 2.31 5.15
C ALA A 134 -0.90 1.85 3.70
N GLY A 135 -1.16 0.56 3.49
CA GLY A 135 -1.46 0.00 2.18
C GLY A 135 -2.74 0.57 1.56
N ALA A 136 -3.78 0.83 2.37
CA ALA A 136 -4.98 1.51 1.89
C ALA A 136 -4.65 2.91 1.35
N THR A 137 -3.79 3.67 2.05
CA THR A 137 -3.31 4.98 1.60
C THR A 137 -2.50 4.88 0.31
N PHE A 138 -1.56 3.92 0.23
CA PHE A 138 -0.72 3.75 -0.96
C PHE A 138 -1.53 3.30 -2.18
N VAL A 139 -2.47 2.39 -2.01
CA VAL A 139 -3.36 1.94 -3.10
C VAL A 139 -4.26 3.08 -3.58
N SER A 140 -4.82 3.89 -2.68
CA SER A 140 -5.66 5.04 -3.05
C SER A 140 -4.86 6.12 -3.79
N LEU A 141 -3.61 6.40 -3.35
CA LEU A 141 -2.69 7.30 -4.02
C LEU A 141 -2.33 6.79 -5.43
N GLY A 142 -1.98 5.51 -5.57
CA GLY A 142 -1.67 4.92 -6.86
C GLY A 142 -2.88 4.92 -7.81
N LEU A 143 -4.09 4.69 -7.28
CA LEU A 143 -5.33 4.81 -8.05
C LEU A 143 -5.56 6.25 -8.54
N PHE A 144 -5.32 7.24 -7.69
CA PHE A 144 -5.40 8.66 -8.06
C PHE A 144 -4.43 9.00 -9.19
N LEU A 145 -3.16 8.63 -9.07
CA LEU A 145 -2.17 8.89 -10.11
C LEU A 145 -2.46 8.12 -11.41
N SER A 146 -3.01 6.91 -11.31
CA SER A 146 -3.48 6.14 -12.47
C SER A 146 -4.67 6.81 -13.17
N SER A 147 -5.47 7.62 -12.46
CA SER A 147 -6.57 8.38 -13.06
C SER A 147 -6.11 9.60 -13.86
N MET A 148 -4.90 10.08 -13.66
CA MET A 148 -4.36 11.29 -14.31
C MET A 148 -3.69 11.01 -15.67
N THR A 149 -3.47 9.76 -16.05
CA THR A 149 -2.70 9.40 -17.24
C THR A 149 -3.32 8.22 -17.99
N GLU A 150 -3.18 8.22 -19.34
CA GLU A 150 -3.59 7.12 -20.20
C GLU A 150 -2.51 6.05 -20.37
N ASN A 151 -1.29 6.32 -19.88
CA ASN A 151 -0.17 5.41 -20.02
C ASN A 151 0.15 4.71 -18.70
N GLN A 152 0.02 3.38 -18.68
CA GLN A 152 0.27 2.55 -17.51
C GLN A 152 1.70 2.70 -16.94
N VAL A 153 2.70 2.84 -17.82
CA VAL A 153 4.10 3.01 -17.42
C VAL A 153 4.31 4.35 -16.74
N VAL A 154 3.69 5.40 -17.29
CA VAL A 154 3.73 6.76 -16.71
C VAL A 154 3.04 6.75 -15.34
N ALA A 155 1.87 6.08 -15.22
CA ALA A 155 1.19 5.92 -13.94
C ALA A 155 2.08 5.24 -12.88
N ALA A 156 2.78 4.16 -13.27
CA ALA A 156 3.72 3.47 -12.38
C ALA A 156 4.87 4.37 -11.94
N ILE A 157 5.50 5.07 -12.88
CA ILE A 157 6.64 5.96 -12.60
C ILE A 157 6.21 7.11 -11.67
N LEU A 158 5.05 7.72 -11.93
CA LEU A 158 4.52 8.79 -11.06
C LEU A 158 4.22 8.27 -9.64
N THR A 159 3.58 7.11 -9.53
CA THR A 159 3.30 6.49 -8.23
C THR A 159 4.60 6.17 -7.48
N TYR A 160 5.59 5.65 -8.20
CA TYR A 160 6.92 5.39 -7.67
C TYR A 160 7.59 6.67 -7.15
N ALA A 161 7.60 7.71 -7.98
CA ALA A 161 8.24 8.99 -7.65
C ALA A 161 7.60 9.62 -6.40
N VAL A 162 6.26 9.60 -6.30
CA VAL A 162 5.55 10.17 -5.15
C VAL A 162 5.79 9.34 -3.89
N LEU A 163 5.67 8.01 -3.95
CA LEU A 163 5.93 7.14 -2.79
C LEU A 163 7.38 7.24 -2.32
N PHE A 164 8.33 7.29 -3.26
CA PHE A 164 9.73 7.45 -2.94
C PHE A 164 10.04 8.83 -2.34
N ALA A 165 9.42 9.89 -2.85
CA ALA A 165 9.53 11.23 -2.26
C ALA A 165 8.99 11.25 -0.81
N LEU A 166 7.85 10.62 -0.55
CA LEU A 166 7.31 10.48 0.81
C LEU A 166 8.23 9.67 1.74
N TYR A 167 8.90 8.65 1.21
CA TYR A 167 9.91 7.91 1.95
C TYR A 167 11.12 8.77 2.27
N LEU A 168 11.64 9.56 1.31
CA LEU A 168 12.74 10.52 1.54
C LEU A 168 12.37 11.59 2.56
N VAL A 169 11.12 12.09 2.53
CA VAL A 169 10.62 13.03 3.55
C VAL A 169 10.71 12.42 4.95
N SER A 170 10.35 11.15 5.10
CA SER A 170 10.46 10.43 6.38
C SER A 170 11.92 10.28 6.85
N LEU A 171 12.86 10.06 5.94
CA LEU A 171 14.29 10.03 6.28
C LEU A 171 14.83 11.40 6.67
N LEU A 172 14.46 12.46 5.91
CA LEU A 172 14.93 13.81 6.14
C LEU A 172 14.43 14.40 7.46
N SER A 173 13.25 14.00 7.94
CA SER A 173 12.69 14.46 9.21
C SER A 173 13.64 14.22 10.39
N ASN A 174 14.47 13.18 10.32
CA ASN A 174 15.45 12.82 11.36
C ASN A 174 16.73 13.69 11.35
N TYR A 175 16.99 14.45 10.29
CA TYR A 175 18.22 15.24 10.11
C TYR A 175 18.00 16.75 10.23
N VAL A 176 16.73 17.19 10.23
CA VAL A 176 16.40 18.62 10.31
C VAL A 176 16.27 19.04 11.77
N ASN A 177 17.03 20.08 12.17
CA ASN A 177 17.06 20.60 13.55
C ASN A 177 16.14 21.81 13.76
N ASN A 178 15.30 22.19 12.78
CA ASN A 178 14.41 23.34 12.89
C ASN A 178 12.98 22.85 13.20
N ASP A 179 12.45 23.26 14.36
CA ASP A 179 11.15 22.80 14.89
C ASP A 179 9.98 23.00 13.90
N PHE A 180 9.99 24.08 13.14
CA PHE A 180 8.95 24.32 12.12
C PHE A 180 8.99 23.26 11.01
N TRP A 181 10.17 23.03 10.43
CA TRP A 181 10.34 22.05 9.36
C TRP A 181 10.15 20.62 9.84
N VAL A 182 10.59 20.30 11.06
CA VAL A 182 10.35 19.00 11.67
C VAL A 182 8.84 18.72 11.79
N THR A 183 8.07 19.71 12.22
CA THR A 183 6.61 19.57 12.32
C THR A 183 5.95 19.34 10.97
N VAL A 184 6.34 20.10 9.94
CA VAL A 184 5.82 19.96 8.57
C VAL A 184 6.20 18.61 7.97
N LEU A 185 7.47 18.21 8.09
CA LEU A 185 7.96 16.93 7.56
C LEU A 185 7.27 15.74 8.26
N ASN A 186 7.13 15.79 9.58
CA ASN A 186 6.44 14.75 10.35
C ASN A 186 4.95 14.65 10.00
N TRP A 187 4.33 15.74 9.57
CA TRP A 187 2.95 15.72 9.08
C TRP A 187 2.82 14.94 7.76
N MET A 188 3.82 15.03 6.89
CA MET A 188 3.90 14.34 5.60
C MET A 188 4.51 12.95 5.72
N ALA A 189 5.18 12.63 6.83
CA ALA A 189 5.98 11.41 7.01
C ALA A 189 5.09 10.18 7.24
N ILE A 190 4.58 9.60 6.16
CA ILE A 190 3.73 8.39 6.19
C ILE A 190 4.48 7.21 6.81
N PHE A 191 5.76 7.01 6.45
CA PHE A 191 6.55 5.88 6.90
C PHE A 191 6.95 5.98 8.38
N THR A 192 7.26 7.18 8.88
CA THR A 192 7.61 7.39 10.30
C THR A 192 6.45 7.05 11.23
N ARG A 193 5.20 7.33 10.80
CA ARG A 193 4.01 6.97 11.59
C ARG A 193 3.80 5.46 11.73
N TYR A 194 4.34 4.67 10.80
CA TYR A 194 4.30 3.22 10.89
C TYR A 194 5.23 2.68 11.99
N GLU A 195 6.33 3.36 12.31
CA GLU A 195 7.28 2.93 13.32
C GLU A 195 6.62 2.74 14.70
N ASN A 196 5.61 3.54 15.04
CA ASN A 196 4.88 3.39 16.31
C ASN A 196 4.22 2.00 16.42
N PHE A 197 3.69 1.48 15.32
CA PHE A 197 3.09 0.14 15.29
C PHE A 197 4.15 -0.97 15.47
N THR A 198 5.40 -0.74 15.03
CA THR A 198 6.48 -1.74 15.15
C THR A 198 7.04 -1.86 16.57
N ILE A 199 6.76 -0.90 17.44
CA ILE A 199 7.11 -0.94 18.87
C ILE A 199 5.92 -1.31 19.77
N GLY A 200 4.84 -1.82 19.17
CA GLY A 200 3.66 -2.29 19.90
C GLY A 200 2.75 -1.17 20.42
N ILE A 201 2.97 0.09 20.00
CA ILE A 201 2.11 1.21 20.36
C ILE A 201 1.03 1.34 19.30
N PHE A 202 -0.20 1.04 19.65
CA PHE A 202 -1.35 1.33 18.80
C PHE A 202 -1.67 2.83 18.90
N ASP A 203 -1.22 3.59 17.90
CA ASP A 203 -1.45 5.04 17.81
C ASP A 203 -2.73 5.32 17.00
N PRO A 204 -3.85 5.70 17.67
CA PRO A 204 -5.09 6.05 16.97
C PRO A 204 -4.93 7.24 16.02
N SER A 205 -3.98 8.16 16.32
CA SER A 205 -3.75 9.32 15.46
C SER A 205 -3.15 8.90 14.11
N ALA A 206 -2.24 7.93 14.10
CA ALA A 206 -1.70 7.35 12.88
C ALA A 206 -2.78 6.61 12.08
N ALA A 207 -3.67 5.87 12.75
CA ALA A 207 -4.78 5.18 12.09
C ALA A 207 -5.74 6.17 11.40
N ILE A 208 -6.15 7.22 12.12
CA ILE A 208 -7.01 8.31 11.58
C ILE A 208 -6.31 8.99 10.40
N TYR A 209 -5.02 9.24 10.49
CA TYR A 209 -4.23 9.85 9.42
C TYR A 209 -4.27 8.98 8.14
N TYR A 210 -3.99 7.69 8.23
CA TYR A 210 -4.02 6.79 7.07
C TYR A 210 -5.41 6.72 6.42
N VAL A 211 -6.46 6.59 7.23
CA VAL A 211 -7.84 6.54 6.73
C VAL A 211 -8.22 7.87 6.07
N SER A 212 -7.89 9.02 6.68
CA SER A 212 -8.19 10.33 6.11
C SER A 212 -7.47 10.57 4.79
N MET A 213 -6.19 10.20 4.69
CA MET A 213 -5.42 10.31 3.44
C MET A 213 -5.98 9.40 2.34
N ALA A 214 -6.38 8.17 2.68
CA ALA A 214 -7.03 7.27 1.74
C ALA A 214 -8.33 7.85 1.20
N ILE A 215 -9.17 8.42 2.07
CA ILE A 215 -10.43 9.08 1.68
C ILE A 215 -10.17 10.29 0.79
N ILE A 216 -9.18 11.12 1.11
CA ILE A 216 -8.81 12.30 0.30
C ILE A 216 -8.40 11.87 -1.11
N PHE A 217 -7.51 10.88 -1.26
CA PHE A 217 -7.09 10.41 -2.58
C PHE A 217 -8.23 9.75 -3.36
N LEU A 218 -9.12 9.02 -2.71
CA LEU A 218 -10.32 8.48 -3.36
C LEU A 218 -11.26 9.58 -3.83
N PHE A 219 -11.46 10.62 -3.02
CA PHE A 219 -12.27 11.77 -3.40
C PHE A 219 -11.67 12.50 -4.61
N LEU A 220 -10.36 12.76 -4.59
CA LEU A 220 -9.64 13.36 -5.72
C LEU A 220 -9.74 12.50 -6.98
N THR A 221 -9.69 11.18 -6.85
CA THR A 221 -9.87 10.25 -7.97
C THR A 221 -11.27 10.38 -8.58
N ILE A 222 -12.31 10.47 -7.73
CA ILE A 222 -13.69 10.61 -8.18
C ILE A 222 -13.88 11.93 -8.94
N THR A 223 -13.34 13.04 -8.42
CA THR A 223 -13.44 14.35 -9.10
C THR A 223 -12.70 14.36 -10.44
N THR A 224 -11.45 13.86 -10.47
CA THR A 224 -10.65 13.78 -11.72
C THR A 224 -11.27 12.83 -12.76
N SER A 225 -12.05 11.85 -12.34
CA SER A 225 -12.72 10.92 -13.25
C SER A 225 -14.11 11.39 -13.66
N SER A 226 -14.66 12.44 -13.05
CA SER A 226 -15.94 13.04 -13.40
C SER A 226 -15.81 14.18 -14.44
N ASP A 227 -14.62 14.76 -14.57
CA ASP A 227 -14.24 15.76 -15.57
C ASP A 227 -13.73 15.09 -16.85
#